data_aba735c292a78e30c536432b8789e058
#
_entry.id   aba735c292a78e30c536432b8789e058
#
_cell.length_a   1.000
_cell.length_b   1.000
_cell.length_c   1.000
_cell.angle_alpha   90.00
_cell.angle_beta   90.00
_cell.angle_gamma   90.00
#
_symmetry.space_group_name_H-M   'P 1'
#
loop_
_entity.id
_entity.type
_entity.pdbx_description
1 polymer ?
#
loop_
_entity_poly.entity_id
_entity_poly.type
_entity_poly.pdbx_seq_one_letter_code
_entity_poly.pdbx_strand_id
1 'polypeptide(L)'
;MYIAKQRTFAMQMKNRKENKQMGRIYNVPDVSEHQPNFDFSPYAGKYAILRAGVASREDYSFRRHVAECQRLGITIGVYFYSYALNVAQAIEEAQRFVSIISGVDIGLGAWLDMEDADHYKVNNGVYITHDNIAPMSRAFCDVIASAGYYTGIYTSLSWLGYLAPECDPYDKWVAAWGNNDGSHTVDTSAYGTIQQYTSNYGTLDENVIFVDPSIYRTGVSADRPDNYAPAPSVIAPEAPDVYIVQSGDTLSGIAARYGTTWQELAAINRLNDPNLIFPGQQIVIRGSANVSNSGGGEEYYTIQDGDTLSGIGATHGVSWQWLAEINGIDNPDLIYPGKTIRVR
;
A
#
# COMPACT_ATOMS: atom_id res chain seq x y z
N MET A 1 -23.92 -5.14 -20.38
CA MET A 1 -22.71 -4.95 -19.54
C MET A 1 -22.69 -5.89 -18.32
N TYR A 2 -23.77 -6.04 -17.54
CA TYR A 2 -23.85 -6.93 -16.37
C TYR A 2 -23.70 -8.43 -16.71
N ILE A 3 -24.29 -8.89 -17.79
CA ILE A 3 -24.22 -10.31 -18.24
C ILE A 3 -22.82 -10.70 -18.73
N ALA A 4 -22.07 -9.76 -19.32
CA ALA A 4 -20.67 -9.99 -19.71
C ALA A 4 -19.76 -10.18 -18.49
N LYS A 5 -19.95 -9.35 -17.44
CA LYS A 5 -19.20 -9.48 -16.16
C LYS A 5 -19.48 -10.82 -15.48
N GLN A 6 -20.73 -11.30 -15.47
CA GLN A 6 -21.06 -12.61 -14.90
C GLN A 6 -20.46 -13.77 -15.69
N ARG A 7 -20.37 -13.67 -17.02
CA ARG A 7 -19.72 -14.70 -17.86
C ARG A 7 -18.21 -14.72 -17.66
N THR A 8 -17.57 -13.56 -17.54
CA THR A 8 -16.14 -13.44 -17.25
C THR A 8 -15.81 -14.04 -15.88
N PHE A 9 -16.57 -13.70 -14.85
CA PHE A 9 -16.41 -14.27 -13.50
C PHE A 9 -16.61 -15.79 -13.46
N ALA A 10 -17.65 -16.29 -14.17
CA ALA A 10 -17.92 -17.73 -14.26
C ALA A 10 -16.80 -18.48 -15.04
N MET A 11 -16.23 -17.84 -16.06
CA MET A 11 -15.10 -18.40 -16.83
C MET A 11 -13.82 -18.41 -16.02
N GLN A 12 -13.57 -17.35 -15.22
CA GLN A 12 -12.47 -17.26 -14.26
C GLN A 12 -12.57 -18.36 -13.20
N MET A 13 -13.75 -18.54 -12.62
CA MET A 13 -14.01 -19.62 -11.64
C MET A 13 -13.86 -21.01 -12.27
N LYS A 14 -14.17 -21.18 -13.55
CA LYS A 14 -13.94 -22.42 -14.27
C LYS A 14 -12.46 -22.69 -14.50
N ASN A 15 -11.69 -21.70 -14.93
CA ASN A 15 -10.24 -21.81 -15.13
C ASN A 15 -9.52 -22.06 -13.79
N ARG A 16 -9.94 -21.39 -12.68
CA ARG A 16 -9.46 -21.71 -11.34
C ARG A 16 -9.77 -23.15 -10.92
N LYS A 17 -10.94 -23.69 -11.28
CA LYS A 17 -11.29 -25.09 -11.00
C LYS A 17 -10.49 -26.08 -11.83
N GLU A 18 -10.18 -25.76 -13.07
CA GLU A 18 -9.37 -26.61 -13.97
C GLU A 18 -7.89 -26.62 -13.54
N ASN A 19 -7.33 -25.47 -13.10
CA ASN A 19 -5.98 -25.38 -12.52
C ASN A 19 -5.85 -26.02 -11.12
N LYS A 20 -6.95 -26.26 -10.40
CA LYS A 20 -6.97 -26.93 -9.09
C LYS A 20 -6.70 -28.43 -9.14
N GLN A 21 -6.48 -29.03 -10.30
CA GLN A 21 -6.19 -30.47 -10.44
C GLN A 21 -4.71 -30.83 -10.21
N MET A 22 -3.81 -29.84 -10.08
CA MET A 22 -2.44 -30.03 -9.63
C MET A 22 -2.39 -30.15 -8.11
N GLY A 23 -1.53 -31.02 -7.59
CA GLY A 23 -1.36 -31.22 -6.16
C GLY A 23 -0.89 -29.92 -5.47
N ARG A 24 -1.38 -29.66 -4.26
CA ARG A 24 -0.94 -28.54 -3.42
C ARG A 24 0.56 -28.67 -3.12
N ILE A 25 1.29 -27.58 -3.21
CA ILE A 25 2.71 -27.52 -2.89
C ILE A 25 2.84 -26.89 -1.49
N TYR A 26 3.19 -27.71 -0.51
CA TYR A 26 3.36 -27.29 0.88
C TYR A 26 4.83 -26.98 1.20
N ASN A 27 5.05 -26.45 2.39
CA ASN A 27 6.36 -26.15 2.96
C ASN A 27 7.19 -25.23 2.06
N VAL A 28 6.56 -24.15 1.60
CA VAL A 28 7.24 -23.04 0.91
C VAL A 28 7.58 -22.00 1.95
N PRO A 29 8.84 -21.87 2.38
CA PRO A 29 9.21 -20.88 3.37
C PRO A 29 9.12 -19.47 2.80
N ASP A 30 8.72 -18.48 3.60
CA ASP A 30 9.02 -17.11 3.32
C ASP A 30 9.97 -16.55 4.38
N VAL A 31 11.01 -15.86 3.89
CA VAL A 31 12.14 -15.44 4.71
C VAL A 31 12.56 -14.01 4.40
N SER A 32 13.14 -13.37 5.42
CA SER A 32 13.61 -11.99 5.36
C SER A 32 14.94 -11.83 6.08
N GLU A 33 15.36 -10.60 6.33
CA GLU A 33 16.51 -10.30 7.18
C GLU A 33 16.39 -10.81 8.63
N HIS A 34 15.15 -11.16 9.07
CA HIS A 34 14.94 -11.75 10.39
C HIS A 34 15.47 -13.19 10.48
N GLN A 35 15.64 -13.88 9.34
CA GLN A 35 16.28 -15.18 9.22
C GLN A 35 17.60 -15.06 8.42
N PRO A 36 18.58 -14.28 8.90
CA PRO A 36 19.77 -13.96 8.11
C PRO A 36 20.63 -15.19 7.74
N ASN A 37 20.61 -16.24 8.49
CA ASN A 37 21.37 -17.47 8.25
C ASN A 37 20.47 -18.67 7.93
N PHE A 38 19.35 -18.41 7.24
CA PHE A 38 18.41 -19.49 6.89
C PHE A 38 19.08 -20.55 6.03
N ASP A 39 18.89 -21.82 6.40
CA ASP A 39 19.37 -22.97 5.63
C ASP A 39 18.36 -23.35 4.56
N PHE A 40 18.65 -23.01 3.32
CA PHE A 40 17.85 -23.35 2.16
C PHE A 40 18.04 -24.80 1.64
N SER A 41 19.00 -25.57 2.18
CA SER A 41 19.34 -26.91 1.67
C SER A 41 18.14 -27.87 1.62
N PRO A 42 17.20 -27.89 2.59
CA PRO A 42 16.01 -28.75 2.54
C PRO A 42 15.05 -28.41 1.39
N TYR A 43 15.18 -27.23 0.80
CA TYR A 43 14.31 -26.71 -0.25
C TYR A 43 14.96 -26.76 -1.65
N ALA A 44 16.13 -27.39 -1.80
CA ALA A 44 16.83 -27.51 -3.08
C ALA A 44 15.91 -28.05 -4.19
N GLY A 45 15.86 -27.35 -5.33
CA GLY A 45 15.00 -27.67 -6.46
C GLY A 45 13.51 -27.44 -6.24
N LYS A 46 13.12 -26.78 -5.14
CA LYS A 46 11.73 -26.46 -4.77
C LYS A 46 11.44 -24.96 -4.86
N TYR A 47 10.76 -24.41 -3.88
CA TYR A 47 10.22 -23.05 -3.85
C TYR A 47 10.54 -22.34 -2.55
N ALA A 48 10.69 -21.02 -2.61
CA ALA A 48 10.78 -20.11 -1.47
C ALA A 48 10.24 -18.73 -1.84
N ILE A 49 9.84 -17.93 -0.84
CA ILE A 49 9.47 -16.53 -1.02
C ILE A 49 10.42 -15.67 -0.20
N LEU A 50 10.95 -14.59 -0.78
CA LEU A 50 11.99 -13.77 -0.16
C LEU A 50 11.52 -12.32 -0.02
N ARG A 51 11.70 -11.72 1.16
CA ARG A 51 11.50 -10.27 1.27
C ARG A 51 12.60 -9.55 0.49
N ALA A 52 12.21 -8.78 -0.51
CA ALA A 52 13.15 -8.00 -1.30
C ALA A 52 13.37 -6.61 -0.69
N GLY A 53 12.36 -6.04 -0.07
CA GLY A 53 12.48 -4.73 0.52
C GLY A 53 11.39 -4.42 1.54
N VAL A 54 11.61 -3.32 2.25
CA VAL A 54 10.70 -2.81 3.29
C VAL A 54 10.83 -1.29 3.35
N ALA A 55 9.72 -0.59 3.35
CA ALA A 55 9.70 0.88 3.43
C ALA A 55 10.59 1.55 2.36
N SER A 56 11.67 2.19 2.78
CA SER A 56 12.57 2.95 1.90
C SER A 56 13.82 2.18 1.45
N ARG A 57 13.97 0.88 1.75
CA ARG A 57 15.22 0.15 1.55
C ARG A 57 15.05 -1.28 1.03
N GLU A 58 16.12 -1.80 0.47
CA GLU A 58 16.30 -3.23 0.21
C GLU A 58 16.45 -4.00 1.55
N ASP A 59 15.94 -5.23 1.62
CA ASP A 59 16.15 -6.14 2.74
C ASP A 59 17.63 -6.55 2.81
N TYR A 60 18.23 -6.47 4.00
CA TYR A 60 19.69 -6.69 4.18
C TYR A 60 20.16 -8.10 3.80
N SER A 61 19.28 -9.08 3.82
CA SER A 61 19.59 -10.46 3.47
C SER A 61 19.24 -10.83 2.04
N PHE A 62 18.48 -9.98 1.31
CA PHE A 62 17.89 -10.32 0.03
C PHE A 62 18.90 -10.89 -0.98
N ARG A 63 19.98 -10.14 -1.26
CA ARG A 63 20.96 -10.56 -2.29
C ARG A 63 21.63 -11.89 -1.95
N ARG A 64 21.90 -12.13 -0.68
CA ARG A 64 22.48 -13.39 -0.22
C ARG A 64 21.47 -14.53 -0.34
N HIS A 65 20.24 -14.33 0.07
CA HIS A 65 19.15 -15.31 -0.07
C HIS A 65 18.93 -15.67 -1.54
N VAL A 66 18.88 -14.66 -2.45
CA VAL A 66 18.79 -14.90 -3.89
C VAL A 66 19.93 -15.76 -4.40
N ALA A 67 21.17 -15.42 -4.07
CA ALA A 67 22.35 -16.17 -4.52
C ALA A 67 22.32 -17.62 -4.03
N GLU A 68 21.91 -17.86 -2.79
CA GLU A 68 21.80 -19.21 -2.24
C GLU A 68 20.67 -20.01 -2.89
N CYS A 69 19.50 -19.39 -3.11
CA CYS A 69 18.39 -20.01 -3.83
C CYS A 69 18.79 -20.38 -5.27
N GLN A 70 19.49 -19.49 -5.97
CA GLN A 70 20.00 -19.76 -7.33
C GLN A 70 20.98 -20.94 -7.33
N ARG A 71 21.90 -20.98 -6.38
CA ARG A 71 22.88 -22.09 -6.23
C ARG A 71 22.18 -23.44 -6.01
N LEU A 72 21.05 -23.45 -5.31
CA LEU A 72 20.28 -24.64 -4.99
C LEU A 72 19.17 -24.96 -6.00
N GLY A 73 19.04 -24.17 -7.07
CA GLY A 73 17.98 -24.34 -8.06
C GLY A 73 16.57 -24.11 -7.52
N ILE A 74 16.43 -23.28 -6.48
CA ILE A 74 15.15 -22.94 -5.87
C ILE A 74 14.45 -21.86 -6.72
N THR A 75 13.21 -22.10 -7.09
CA THR A 75 12.36 -21.08 -7.73
C THR A 75 11.82 -20.11 -6.69
N ILE A 76 12.08 -18.82 -6.87
CA ILE A 76 11.73 -17.82 -5.87
C ILE A 76 10.53 -16.96 -6.27
N GLY A 77 9.71 -16.58 -5.26
CA GLY A 77 8.86 -15.42 -5.25
C GLY A 77 9.53 -14.32 -4.44
N VAL A 78 9.07 -13.09 -4.61
CA VAL A 78 9.60 -11.95 -3.85
C VAL A 78 8.46 -11.08 -3.31
N TYR A 79 8.67 -10.43 -2.16
CA TYR A 79 7.69 -9.49 -1.63
C TYR A 79 8.31 -8.21 -1.10
N PHE A 80 7.50 -7.20 -0.99
CA PHE A 80 7.86 -5.90 -0.43
C PHE A 80 6.87 -5.53 0.68
N TYR A 81 7.36 -5.37 1.91
CA TYR A 81 6.56 -4.93 3.05
C TYR A 81 6.33 -3.43 2.97
N SER A 82 5.07 -3.01 2.80
CA SER A 82 4.72 -1.62 2.56
C SER A 82 4.45 -0.84 3.84
N TYR A 83 5.15 0.28 3.98
CA TYR A 83 4.89 1.32 4.98
C TYR A 83 4.19 2.55 4.39
N ALA A 84 3.70 2.47 3.17
CA ALA A 84 3.00 3.57 2.52
C ALA A 84 1.78 4.04 3.33
N LEU A 85 1.65 5.35 3.48
CA LEU A 85 0.54 6.01 4.16
C LEU A 85 -0.44 6.66 3.17
N ASN A 86 -0.09 6.67 1.89
CA ASN A 86 -0.90 7.21 0.80
C ASN A 86 -0.48 6.59 -0.54
N VAL A 87 -1.27 6.86 -1.58
CA VAL A 87 -1.07 6.32 -2.93
C VAL A 87 0.29 6.72 -3.52
N ALA A 88 0.75 7.96 -3.30
CA ALA A 88 2.03 8.41 -3.84
C ALA A 88 3.21 7.62 -3.25
N GLN A 89 3.21 7.40 -1.93
CA GLN A 89 4.21 6.59 -1.26
C GLN A 89 4.15 5.12 -1.71
N ALA A 90 2.96 4.57 -1.92
CA ALA A 90 2.81 3.20 -2.45
C ALA A 90 3.44 3.06 -3.85
N ILE A 91 3.30 4.07 -4.71
CA ILE A 91 3.95 4.12 -6.02
C ILE A 91 5.48 4.21 -5.88
N GLU A 92 5.99 5.06 -5.00
CA GLU A 92 7.43 5.18 -4.75
C GLU A 92 8.03 3.86 -4.24
N GLU A 93 7.35 3.19 -3.32
CA GLU A 93 7.76 1.87 -2.82
C GLU A 93 7.76 0.81 -3.94
N ALA A 94 6.72 0.80 -4.79
CA ALA A 94 6.64 -0.11 -5.93
C ALA A 94 7.76 0.12 -6.95
N GLN A 95 8.10 1.38 -7.27
CA GLN A 95 9.21 1.73 -8.16
C GLN A 95 10.56 1.27 -7.58
N ARG A 96 10.73 1.43 -6.27
CA ARG A 96 11.89 0.92 -5.54
C ARG A 96 11.96 -0.59 -5.60
N PHE A 97 10.83 -1.27 -5.37
CA PHE A 97 10.74 -2.71 -5.47
C PHE A 97 11.15 -3.21 -6.86
N VAL A 98 10.63 -2.62 -7.95
CA VAL A 98 11.04 -2.91 -9.32
C VAL A 98 12.56 -2.76 -9.50
N SER A 99 13.14 -1.68 -8.97
CA SER A 99 14.59 -1.45 -9.03
C SER A 99 15.39 -2.53 -8.30
N ILE A 100 14.93 -2.94 -7.10
CA ILE A 100 15.57 -3.98 -6.30
C ILE A 100 15.54 -5.32 -7.02
N ILE A 101 14.41 -5.72 -7.59
CA ILE A 101 14.23 -7.04 -8.21
C ILE A 101 14.69 -7.12 -9.66
N SER A 102 15.14 -6.02 -10.24
CA SER A 102 15.64 -5.97 -11.61
C SER A 102 16.80 -6.96 -11.80
N GLY A 103 16.69 -7.80 -12.83
CA GLY A 103 17.69 -8.83 -13.15
C GLY A 103 17.64 -10.09 -12.28
N VAL A 104 16.69 -10.20 -11.36
CA VAL A 104 16.45 -11.42 -10.56
C VAL A 104 15.47 -12.32 -11.31
N ASP A 105 15.78 -13.63 -11.46
CA ASP A 105 14.84 -14.62 -12.01
C ASP A 105 13.76 -14.94 -10.97
N ILE A 106 12.55 -14.45 -11.20
CA ILE A 106 11.40 -14.61 -10.33
C ILE A 106 10.39 -15.56 -10.97
N GLY A 107 10.15 -16.67 -10.33
CA GLY A 107 9.24 -17.71 -10.84
C GLY A 107 7.94 -17.87 -10.04
N LEU A 108 7.77 -17.16 -8.92
CA LEU A 108 6.56 -17.19 -8.09
C LEU A 108 5.91 -15.80 -7.89
N GLY A 109 6.19 -14.84 -8.80
CA GLY A 109 5.62 -13.51 -8.74
C GLY A 109 6.30 -12.55 -7.76
N ALA A 110 5.90 -11.28 -7.87
CA ALA A 110 6.37 -10.16 -7.05
C ALA A 110 5.16 -9.57 -6.29
N TRP A 111 5.15 -9.67 -4.98
CA TRP A 111 3.98 -9.47 -4.14
C TRP A 111 4.09 -8.19 -3.32
N LEU A 112 2.99 -7.45 -3.25
CA LEU A 112 2.80 -6.42 -2.24
C LEU A 112 2.45 -7.10 -0.93
N ASP A 113 3.15 -6.78 0.14
CA ASP A 113 2.76 -7.13 1.50
C ASP A 113 2.06 -5.92 2.12
N MET A 114 0.72 -6.03 2.21
CA MET A 114 -0.17 -4.96 2.70
C MET A 114 -0.84 -5.41 4.00
N GLU A 115 -0.22 -5.00 5.08
CA GLU A 115 -0.67 -5.22 6.44
C GLU A 115 -0.28 -4.06 7.37
N ASP A 116 -0.60 -4.15 8.65
CA ASP A 116 -0.25 -3.18 9.69
C ASP A 116 0.04 -3.89 11.02
N ALA A 117 0.87 -4.95 10.96
CA ALA A 117 1.17 -5.81 12.11
C ALA A 117 1.85 -5.05 13.26
N ASP A 118 2.61 -4.01 12.93
CA ASP A 118 3.30 -3.12 13.89
C ASP A 118 2.51 -1.83 14.20
N HIS A 119 1.27 -1.73 13.69
CA HIS A 119 0.40 -0.55 13.84
C HIS A 119 0.99 0.76 13.28
N TYR A 120 1.94 0.67 12.36
CA TYR A 120 2.59 1.86 11.80
C TYR A 120 1.58 2.76 11.07
N LYS A 121 0.74 2.20 10.20
CA LYS A 121 -0.26 2.96 9.44
C LYS A 121 -1.25 3.65 10.37
N VAL A 122 -1.81 2.91 11.32
CA VAL A 122 -2.78 3.45 12.29
C VAL A 122 -2.13 4.53 13.17
N ASN A 123 -0.91 4.31 13.67
CA ASN A 123 -0.17 5.28 14.48
C ASN A 123 0.20 6.55 13.71
N ASN A 124 0.22 6.49 12.38
CA ASN A 124 0.44 7.64 11.49
C ASN A 124 -0.87 8.17 10.86
N GLY A 125 -2.02 7.85 11.45
CA GLY A 125 -3.32 8.42 11.08
C GLY A 125 -3.99 7.77 9.86
N VAL A 126 -3.49 6.64 9.37
CA VAL A 126 -4.11 5.88 8.26
C VAL A 126 -4.94 4.75 8.84
N TYR A 127 -6.24 4.96 8.91
CA TYR A 127 -7.17 3.91 9.35
C TYR A 127 -7.28 2.79 8.32
N ILE A 128 -7.44 1.55 8.83
CA ILE A 128 -7.59 0.36 8.00
C ILE A 128 -9.03 0.31 7.48
N THR A 129 -9.22 0.92 6.34
CA THR A 129 -10.49 1.00 5.62
C THR A 129 -10.28 0.71 4.14
N HIS A 130 -11.35 0.37 3.43
CA HIS A 130 -11.32 0.21 1.98
C HIS A 130 -10.74 1.45 1.28
N ASP A 131 -11.20 2.64 1.64
CA ASP A 131 -10.83 3.90 0.97
C ASP A 131 -9.34 4.24 1.13
N ASN A 132 -8.68 3.71 2.15
CA ASN A 132 -7.24 3.89 2.33
C ASN A 132 -6.43 2.72 1.73
N ILE A 133 -6.85 1.48 1.96
CA ILE A 133 -6.04 0.30 1.64
C ILE A 133 -6.15 -0.08 0.16
N ALA A 134 -7.36 -0.08 -0.43
CA ALA A 134 -7.52 -0.50 -1.82
C ALA A 134 -6.78 0.41 -2.83
N PRO A 135 -6.87 1.76 -2.75
CA PRO A 135 -6.15 2.62 -3.68
C PRO A 135 -4.63 2.50 -3.60
N MET A 136 -4.06 2.36 -2.39
CA MET A 136 -2.63 2.14 -2.21
C MET A 136 -2.18 0.80 -2.80
N SER A 137 -2.90 -0.27 -2.45
CA SER A 137 -2.60 -1.62 -2.94
C SER A 137 -2.73 -1.71 -4.46
N ARG A 138 -3.77 -1.09 -5.01
CA ARG A 138 -3.99 -1.02 -6.44
C ARG A 138 -2.85 -0.31 -7.16
N ALA A 139 -2.49 0.88 -6.72
CA ALA A 139 -1.44 1.68 -7.33
C ALA A 139 -0.07 0.99 -7.29
N PHE A 140 0.26 0.33 -6.17
CA PHE A 140 1.48 -0.46 -6.04
C PHE A 140 1.52 -1.59 -7.09
N CYS A 141 0.47 -2.41 -7.16
CA CYS A 141 0.40 -3.53 -8.07
C CYS A 141 0.39 -3.09 -9.55
N ASP A 142 -0.24 -1.94 -9.88
CA ASP A 142 -0.22 -1.37 -11.23
C ASP A 142 1.20 -1.08 -11.71
N VAL A 143 2.08 -0.56 -10.84
CA VAL A 143 3.50 -0.31 -11.14
C VAL A 143 4.24 -1.62 -11.41
N ILE A 144 4.08 -2.62 -10.54
CA ILE A 144 4.76 -3.92 -10.67
C ILE A 144 4.33 -4.64 -11.95
N ALA A 145 3.01 -4.66 -12.23
CA ALA A 145 2.46 -5.26 -13.44
C ALA A 145 2.94 -4.54 -14.72
N SER A 146 3.06 -3.19 -14.67
CA SER A 146 3.57 -2.38 -15.78
C SER A 146 5.05 -2.63 -16.06
N ALA A 147 5.81 -3.05 -15.05
CA ALA A 147 7.20 -3.48 -15.19
C ALA A 147 7.34 -4.93 -15.73
N GLY A 148 6.23 -5.63 -16.01
CA GLY A 148 6.20 -6.95 -16.61
C GLY A 148 6.25 -8.12 -15.63
N TYR A 149 6.08 -7.89 -14.33
CA TYR A 149 6.05 -8.96 -13.33
C TYR A 149 4.61 -9.42 -13.07
N TYR A 150 4.45 -10.73 -12.83
CA TYR A 150 3.24 -11.23 -12.19
C TYR A 150 3.17 -10.68 -10.77
N THR A 151 2.02 -10.12 -10.37
CA THR A 151 1.87 -9.49 -9.06
C THR A 151 0.54 -9.81 -8.41
N GLY A 152 0.54 -9.74 -7.10
CA GLY A 152 -0.62 -9.86 -6.24
C GLY A 152 -0.37 -9.22 -4.88
N ILE A 153 -1.30 -9.44 -3.96
CA ILE A 153 -1.31 -8.79 -2.67
C ILE A 153 -1.33 -9.87 -1.58
N TYR A 154 -0.29 -9.85 -0.72
CA TYR A 154 -0.34 -10.54 0.57
C TYR A 154 -1.11 -9.69 1.57
N THR A 155 -2.03 -10.34 2.26
CA THR A 155 -2.78 -9.76 3.36
C THR A 155 -3.44 -10.84 4.22
N SER A 156 -3.91 -10.48 5.40
CA SER A 156 -4.69 -11.39 6.22
C SER A 156 -6.08 -11.67 5.63
N LEU A 157 -6.65 -12.83 5.97
CA LEU A 157 -8.00 -13.19 5.54
C LEU A 157 -9.05 -12.13 5.94
N SER A 158 -8.86 -11.49 7.09
CA SER A 158 -9.76 -10.44 7.59
C SER A 158 -9.70 -9.14 6.78
N TRP A 159 -8.61 -8.89 6.04
CA TRP A 159 -8.43 -7.67 5.26
C TRP A 159 -8.91 -7.78 3.81
N LEU A 160 -9.26 -8.96 3.33
CA LEU A 160 -9.70 -9.15 1.94
C LEU A 160 -10.86 -8.22 1.55
N GLY A 161 -11.76 -7.94 2.49
CA GLY A 161 -12.89 -7.02 2.28
C GLY A 161 -12.47 -5.57 2.02
N TYR A 162 -11.28 -5.16 2.47
CA TYR A 162 -10.75 -3.81 2.23
C TYR A 162 -10.10 -3.66 0.85
N LEU A 163 -9.92 -4.74 0.10
CA LEU A 163 -9.27 -4.73 -1.21
C LEU A 163 -10.27 -4.72 -2.38
N ALA A 164 -11.45 -5.29 -2.18
CA ALA A 164 -12.44 -5.44 -3.24
C ALA A 164 -13.31 -4.18 -3.41
N PRO A 165 -13.76 -3.84 -4.63
CA PRO A 165 -13.47 -4.54 -5.90
C PRO A 165 -12.23 -4.05 -6.64
N GLU A 166 -11.55 -3.00 -6.19
CA GLU A 166 -10.48 -2.31 -6.93
C GLU A 166 -9.28 -3.21 -7.18
N CYS A 167 -8.99 -4.09 -6.24
CA CYS A 167 -7.87 -5.02 -6.31
C CYS A 167 -8.26 -6.42 -6.80
N ASP A 168 -9.49 -6.64 -7.28
CA ASP A 168 -9.91 -7.91 -7.85
C ASP A 168 -9.06 -8.39 -9.05
N PRO A 169 -8.51 -7.48 -9.90
CA PRO A 169 -7.61 -7.90 -10.97
C PRO A 169 -6.30 -8.52 -10.53
N TYR A 170 -5.91 -8.34 -9.27
CA TYR A 170 -4.67 -8.86 -8.71
C TYR A 170 -4.92 -10.09 -7.87
N ASP A 171 -4.00 -11.05 -7.96
CA ASP A 171 -4.05 -12.28 -7.18
C ASP A 171 -3.85 -12.01 -5.68
N LYS A 172 -4.16 -13.01 -4.86
CA LYS A 172 -4.03 -12.91 -3.41
C LYS A 172 -3.13 -14.01 -2.88
N TRP A 173 -2.27 -13.61 -1.96
CA TRP A 173 -1.53 -14.45 -1.05
C TRP A 173 -2.10 -14.20 0.36
N VAL A 174 -2.85 -15.17 0.88
CA VAL A 174 -3.70 -14.96 2.05
C VAL A 174 -3.08 -15.55 3.30
N ALA A 175 -2.86 -14.74 4.33
CA ALA A 175 -2.48 -15.23 5.65
C ALA A 175 -3.71 -15.70 6.43
N ALA A 176 -3.70 -16.97 6.82
CA ALA A 176 -4.71 -17.58 7.69
C ALA A 176 -4.09 -18.78 8.42
N TRP A 177 -3.65 -18.58 9.64
CA TRP A 177 -2.78 -19.51 10.35
C TRP A 177 -3.50 -20.62 11.13
N GLY A 178 -4.82 -20.52 11.31
CA GLY A 178 -5.56 -21.51 12.09
C GLY A 178 -4.98 -21.68 13.50
N ASN A 179 -4.49 -22.88 13.82
CA ASN A 179 -3.84 -23.16 15.12
C ASN A 179 -2.42 -22.57 15.21
N ASN A 180 -1.82 -22.16 14.11
CA ASN A 180 -0.44 -21.66 14.01
C ASN A 180 0.63 -22.64 14.55
N ASP A 181 0.41 -23.92 14.41
CA ASP A 181 1.25 -25.02 14.94
C ASP A 181 2.00 -25.79 13.82
N GLY A 182 2.09 -25.20 12.63
CA GLY A 182 2.65 -25.85 11.45
C GLY A 182 1.64 -26.69 10.66
N SER A 183 0.39 -26.81 11.13
CA SER A 183 -0.67 -27.53 10.43
C SER A 183 -1.52 -26.62 9.56
N HIS A 184 -1.87 -27.08 8.36
CA HIS A 184 -2.78 -26.36 7.45
C HIS A 184 -4.23 -26.71 7.79
N THR A 185 -4.84 -25.94 8.69
CA THR A 185 -6.20 -26.19 9.21
C THR A 185 -7.28 -25.30 8.59
N VAL A 186 -6.90 -24.19 7.97
CA VAL A 186 -7.79 -23.26 7.25
C VAL A 186 -7.45 -23.31 5.77
N ASP A 187 -8.43 -23.38 4.87
CA ASP A 187 -8.24 -23.40 3.42
C ASP A 187 -8.71 -22.09 2.80
N THR A 188 -7.77 -21.30 2.29
CA THR A 188 -8.04 -20.02 1.61
C THR A 188 -7.99 -20.11 0.09
N SER A 189 -7.91 -21.33 -0.48
CA SER A 189 -7.80 -21.53 -1.94
C SER A 189 -8.95 -20.95 -2.77
N ALA A 190 -10.05 -20.57 -2.13
CA ALA A 190 -11.15 -19.85 -2.80
C ALA A 190 -10.83 -18.36 -3.05
N TYR A 191 -9.87 -17.79 -2.33
CA TYR A 191 -9.57 -16.37 -2.31
C TYR A 191 -8.28 -16.01 -3.03
N GLY A 192 -7.29 -16.91 -3.08
CA GLY A 192 -5.99 -16.65 -3.67
C GLY A 192 -5.28 -17.91 -4.15
N THR A 193 -4.11 -17.73 -4.75
CA THR A 193 -3.29 -18.82 -5.27
C THR A 193 -2.20 -19.27 -4.30
N ILE A 194 -1.88 -18.47 -3.30
CA ILE A 194 -0.94 -18.80 -2.20
C ILE A 194 -1.62 -18.53 -0.87
N GLN A 195 -1.30 -19.35 0.12
CA GLN A 195 -1.68 -19.10 1.52
C GLN A 195 -0.44 -19.25 2.40
N GLN A 196 -0.22 -18.29 3.29
CA GLN A 196 0.61 -18.45 4.48
C GLN A 196 -0.27 -19.13 5.55
N TYR A 197 0.02 -20.39 5.83
CA TYR A 197 -0.84 -21.19 6.73
C TYR A 197 -0.31 -21.28 8.16
N THR A 198 0.93 -20.87 8.39
CA THR A 198 1.54 -20.79 9.72
C THR A 198 2.70 -19.82 9.74
N SER A 199 2.95 -19.21 10.88
CA SER A 199 4.21 -18.56 11.25
C SER A 199 5.00 -19.43 12.23
N ASN A 200 4.53 -20.66 12.47
CA ASN A 200 5.10 -21.61 13.42
C ASN A 200 5.50 -20.93 14.75
N TYR A 201 4.53 -20.23 15.34
CA TYR A 201 4.70 -19.38 16.53
C TYR A 201 5.81 -18.30 16.38
N GLY A 202 6.00 -17.77 15.14
CA GLY A 202 6.98 -16.74 14.85
C GLY A 202 8.41 -17.24 14.59
N THR A 203 8.59 -18.54 14.38
CA THR A 203 9.91 -19.11 14.09
C THR A 203 10.20 -19.25 12.60
N LEU A 204 9.18 -19.60 11.79
CA LEU A 204 9.25 -19.71 10.34
C LEU A 204 7.88 -19.60 9.72
N ASP A 205 7.74 -18.74 8.75
CA ASP A 205 6.55 -18.60 7.94
C ASP A 205 6.56 -19.65 6.83
N GLU A 206 5.48 -20.43 6.73
CA GLU A 206 5.33 -21.43 5.70
C GLU A 206 4.04 -21.27 4.90
N ASN A 207 4.16 -21.58 3.62
CA ASN A 207 3.12 -21.36 2.63
C ASN A 207 2.72 -22.64 1.91
N VAL A 208 1.50 -22.61 1.36
CA VAL A 208 1.01 -23.58 0.38
C VAL A 208 0.63 -22.85 -0.91
N ILE A 209 1.06 -23.39 -2.05
CA ILE A 209 0.68 -22.95 -3.38
C ILE A 209 -0.43 -23.87 -3.89
N PHE A 210 -1.54 -23.28 -4.36
CA PHE A 210 -2.74 -24.00 -4.79
C PHE A 210 -2.83 -24.24 -6.30
N VAL A 211 -1.93 -23.68 -7.08
CA VAL A 211 -1.94 -23.66 -8.54
C VAL A 211 -0.62 -24.12 -9.13
N ASP A 212 -0.57 -24.36 -10.44
CA ASP A 212 0.69 -24.60 -11.15
C ASP A 212 1.55 -23.33 -11.09
N PRO A 213 2.78 -23.39 -10.54
CA PRO A 213 3.65 -22.22 -10.47
C PRO A 213 4.04 -21.60 -11.80
N SER A 214 3.85 -22.32 -12.93
CA SER A 214 4.13 -21.77 -14.26
C SER A 214 3.29 -20.54 -14.59
N ILE A 215 2.14 -20.35 -13.95
CA ILE A 215 1.29 -19.17 -14.14
C ILE A 215 2.01 -17.87 -13.76
N TYR A 216 2.89 -17.92 -12.77
CA TYR A 216 3.60 -16.73 -12.26
C TYR A 216 4.71 -16.24 -13.21
N ARG A 217 5.11 -17.06 -14.20
CA ARG A 217 6.14 -16.69 -15.19
C ARG A 217 5.58 -15.92 -16.38
N THR A 218 4.27 -15.85 -16.54
CA THR A 218 3.63 -15.22 -17.72
C THR A 218 3.62 -13.71 -17.71
N GLY A 219 4.13 -13.08 -16.64
CA GLY A 219 4.25 -11.63 -16.52
C GLY A 219 2.92 -10.86 -16.39
N VAL A 220 1.78 -11.59 -16.43
CA VAL A 220 0.45 -11.00 -16.30
C VAL A 220 -0.31 -11.82 -15.27
N SER A 221 -0.92 -11.18 -14.27
CA SER A 221 -1.90 -11.85 -13.43
C SER A 221 -2.95 -12.49 -14.32
N ALA A 222 -3.20 -13.80 -14.15
CA ALA A 222 -4.10 -14.59 -15.02
C ALA A 222 -5.54 -14.04 -15.10
N ASP A 223 -5.87 -13.09 -14.26
CA ASP A 223 -7.20 -12.49 -14.14
C ASP A 223 -7.27 -11.03 -14.65
N ARG A 224 -6.21 -10.54 -15.31
CA ARG A 224 -6.27 -9.20 -15.93
C ARG A 224 -7.24 -9.26 -17.11
N PRO A 225 -8.40 -8.58 -17.11
CA PRO A 225 -9.28 -8.55 -18.26
C PRO A 225 -8.53 -7.98 -19.47
N ASP A 226 -8.67 -8.61 -20.66
CA ASP A 226 -8.06 -8.17 -21.92
C ASP A 226 -8.31 -6.71 -22.29
N ASN A 227 -9.29 -6.07 -21.62
CA ASN A 227 -9.68 -4.66 -21.78
C ASN A 227 -9.16 -3.75 -20.65
N TYR A 228 -8.32 -4.28 -19.77
CA TYR A 228 -7.67 -3.45 -18.79
C TYR A 228 -6.60 -2.64 -19.52
N ALA A 229 -6.97 -1.41 -19.94
CA ALA A 229 -5.97 -0.44 -20.30
C ALA A 229 -5.00 -0.36 -19.10
N PRO A 230 -3.68 -0.60 -19.29
CA PRO A 230 -2.72 -0.25 -18.26
C PRO A 230 -3.09 1.16 -17.82
N ALA A 231 -3.12 1.40 -16.53
CA ALA A 231 -3.19 2.79 -16.06
C ALA A 231 -2.22 3.55 -16.98
N PRO A 232 -2.70 4.59 -17.70
CA PRO A 232 -1.93 5.22 -18.77
C PRO A 232 -0.53 5.35 -18.27
N SER A 233 0.45 4.91 -19.09
CA SER A 233 1.89 4.77 -18.72
C SER A 233 2.17 5.74 -17.63
N VAL A 234 2.48 5.27 -16.41
CA VAL A 234 2.59 6.19 -15.29
C VAL A 234 3.78 7.09 -15.62
N ILE A 235 3.52 8.08 -16.46
CA ILE A 235 4.08 9.39 -16.28
C ILE A 235 3.84 9.61 -14.80
N ALA A 236 4.91 9.66 -14.01
CA ALA A 236 4.87 9.85 -12.55
C ALA A 236 3.59 10.63 -12.23
N PRO A 237 2.63 10.07 -11.45
CA PRO A 237 1.26 10.61 -11.40
C PRO A 237 1.40 12.09 -11.38
N GLU A 238 0.70 12.81 -12.26
CA GLU A 238 0.82 14.26 -12.27
C GLU A 238 0.74 14.67 -10.83
N ALA A 239 1.84 15.25 -10.31
CA ALA A 239 1.98 15.51 -8.88
C ALA A 239 0.66 16.10 -8.40
N PRO A 240 0.00 15.58 -7.38
CA PRO A 240 -1.33 16.05 -7.02
C PRO A 240 -1.28 17.57 -6.98
N ASP A 241 -2.26 18.23 -7.58
CA ASP A 241 -2.31 19.68 -7.56
C ASP A 241 -2.23 20.25 -6.15
N VAL A 242 -2.52 19.40 -5.16
CA VAL A 242 -2.50 19.72 -3.72
C VAL A 242 -1.84 18.61 -2.92
N TYR A 243 -0.91 18.98 -2.04
CA TYR A 243 -0.30 18.11 -1.04
C TYR A 243 -0.82 18.43 0.36
N ILE A 244 -1.09 17.43 1.16
CA ILE A 244 -1.47 17.58 2.57
C ILE A 244 -0.21 17.44 3.44
N VAL A 245 0.17 18.51 4.13
CA VAL A 245 1.34 18.54 5.01
C VAL A 245 1.24 17.47 6.10
N GLN A 246 2.29 16.70 6.26
CA GLN A 246 2.41 15.67 7.29
C GLN A 246 3.25 16.18 8.47
N SER A 247 3.15 15.51 9.62
CA SER A 247 3.99 15.83 10.78
C SER A 247 5.47 15.66 10.43
N GLY A 248 6.28 16.69 10.69
CA GLY A 248 7.70 16.70 10.36
C GLY A 248 8.06 17.18 8.95
N ASP A 249 7.06 17.48 8.09
CA ASP A 249 7.33 18.07 6.79
C ASP A 249 7.90 19.48 6.92
N THR A 250 8.74 19.82 5.93
CA THR A 250 9.16 21.19 5.66
C THR A 250 8.78 21.56 4.23
N LEU A 251 8.52 22.83 3.97
CA LEU A 251 8.17 23.27 2.63
C LEU A 251 9.28 22.93 1.62
N SER A 252 10.55 22.99 2.04
CA SER A 252 11.70 22.57 1.22
C SER A 252 11.71 21.07 0.93
N GLY A 253 11.34 20.23 1.91
CA GLY A 253 11.22 18.78 1.72
C GLY A 253 10.08 18.43 0.75
N ILE A 254 8.93 19.09 0.88
CA ILE A 254 7.80 18.95 -0.04
C ILE A 254 8.24 19.40 -1.45
N ALA A 255 8.87 20.57 -1.58
CA ALA A 255 9.33 21.07 -2.85
C ALA A 255 10.29 20.12 -3.57
N ALA A 256 11.29 19.58 -2.85
CA ALA A 256 12.24 18.60 -3.37
C ALA A 256 11.55 17.32 -3.87
N ARG A 257 10.52 16.84 -3.16
CA ARG A 257 9.72 15.66 -3.54
C ARG A 257 8.99 15.85 -4.87
N TYR A 258 8.55 17.07 -5.17
CA TYR A 258 7.78 17.37 -6.37
C TYR A 258 8.57 18.09 -7.45
N GLY A 259 9.90 18.16 -7.33
CA GLY A 259 10.78 18.74 -8.36
C GLY A 259 10.61 20.24 -8.56
N THR A 260 10.22 20.97 -7.51
CA THR A 260 10.03 22.42 -7.47
C THR A 260 10.89 23.05 -6.37
N THR A 261 10.76 24.35 -6.15
CA THR A 261 11.48 25.06 -5.08
C THR A 261 10.50 25.49 -3.97
N TRP A 262 10.99 25.60 -2.74
CA TRP A 262 10.16 26.09 -1.64
C TRP A 262 9.67 27.53 -1.89
N GLN A 263 10.44 28.34 -2.64
CA GLN A 263 10.05 29.69 -3.02
C GLN A 263 8.83 29.67 -3.93
N GLU A 264 8.80 28.77 -4.93
CA GLU A 264 7.65 28.58 -5.81
C GLU A 264 6.43 28.10 -5.03
N LEU A 265 6.60 27.10 -4.14
CA LEU A 265 5.50 26.64 -3.30
C LEU A 265 5.00 27.73 -2.36
N ALA A 266 5.89 28.49 -1.74
CA ALA A 266 5.50 29.61 -0.86
C ALA A 266 4.72 30.68 -1.65
N ALA A 267 5.17 31.02 -2.85
CA ALA A 267 4.51 32.02 -3.70
C ALA A 267 3.12 31.55 -4.17
N ILE A 268 3.01 30.31 -4.67
CA ILE A 268 1.73 29.72 -5.13
C ILE A 268 0.72 29.68 -3.99
N ASN A 269 1.19 29.30 -2.78
CA ASN A 269 0.34 29.14 -1.60
C ASN A 269 0.20 30.40 -0.77
N ARG A 270 0.83 31.51 -1.17
CA ARG A 270 0.81 32.80 -0.46
C ARG A 270 1.25 32.70 1.00
N LEU A 271 2.28 31.87 1.25
CA LEU A 271 2.83 31.67 2.59
C LEU A 271 3.72 32.87 2.95
N ASN A 272 3.35 33.58 4.00
CA ASN A 272 4.14 34.71 4.51
C ASN A 272 5.45 34.23 5.17
N ASP A 273 5.42 33.08 5.83
CA ASP A 273 6.59 32.39 6.39
C ASP A 273 6.67 30.96 5.83
N PRO A 274 7.65 30.67 4.97
CA PRO A 274 7.81 29.34 4.38
C PRO A 274 8.29 28.27 5.37
N ASN A 275 8.75 28.67 6.56
CA ASN A 275 9.14 27.75 7.63
C ASN A 275 7.96 27.37 8.52
N LEU A 276 6.80 28.01 8.33
CA LEU A 276 5.62 27.79 9.15
C LEU A 276 4.53 27.10 8.31
N ILE A 277 4.61 25.77 8.25
CA ILE A 277 3.57 24.91 7.70
C ILE A 277 3.11 23.90 8.75
N PHE A 278 1.86 23.47 8.68
CA PHE A 278 1.23 22.67 9.73
C PHE A 278 0.71 21.33 9.17
N PRO A 279 0.80 20.23 9.93
CA PRO A 279 0.15 18.97 9.56
C PRO A 279 -1.33 19.18 9.25
N GLY A 280 -1.79 18.62 8.12
CA GLY A 280 -3.14 18.82 7.59
C GLY A 280 -3.31 20.05 6.69
N GLN A 281 -2.33 20.95 6.62
CA GLN A 281 -2.37 22.09 5.71
C GLN A 281 -2.28 21.62 4.26
N GLN A 282 -3.10 22.21 3.39
CA GLN A 282 -3.05 21.97 1.95
C GLN A 282 -2.00 22.86 1.28
N ILE A 283 -1.07 22.25 0.55
CA ILE A 283 -0.06 22.94 -0.25
C ILE A 283 -0.32 22.64 -1.73
N VAL A 284 -0.69 23.65 -2.50
CA VAL A 284 -0.79 23.56 -3.96
C VAL A 284 0.60 23.35 -4.52
N ILE A 285 0.80 22.27 -5.27
CA ILE A 285 2.11 21.87 -5.83
C ILE A 285 2.31 22.42 -7.23
N ARG A 286 1.24 22.45 -8.06
CA ARG A 286 1.27 23.00 -9.41
C ARG A 286 0.26 24.13 -9.53
N GLY A 287 0.70 25.29 -9.99
CA GLY A 287 -0.18 26.37 -10.38
C GLY A 287 -0.81 26.01 -11.72
N SER A 288 -2.01 25.46 -11.74
CA SER A 288 -2.89 25.61 -12.90
C SER A 288 -3.21 27.09 -13.02
N ALA A 289 -2.90 27.70 -14.16
CA ALA A 289 -3.18 29.11 -14.44
C ALA A 289 -4.69 29.46 -14.45
N ASN A 290 -5.54 28.57 -13.91
CA ASN A 290 -6.99 28.73 -13.80
C ASN A 290 -7.56 27.99 -12.58
N VAL A 291 -7.07 28.26 -11.38
CA VAL A 291 -7.96 28.11 -10.22
C VAL A 291 -8.70 29.43 -10.11
N SER A 292 -9.82 29.53 -10.81
CA SER A 292 -10.87 30.44 -10.42
C SER A 292 -11.16 30.16 -8.95
N ASN A 293 -10.70 31.05 -8.09
CA ASN A 293 -11.09 31.11 -6.70
C ASN A 293 -12.60 31.32 -6.67
N SER A 294 -13.37 30.22 -6.75
CA SER A 294 -14.79 30.27 -6.40
C SER A 294 -14.79 30.54 -4.91
N GLY A 295 -15.09 31.82 -4.59
CA GLY A 295 -15.04 32.41 -3.29
C GLY A 295 -15.56 31.50 -2.20
N GLY A 296 -14.64 30.95 -1.43
CA GLY A 296 -14.95 30.41 -0.13
C GLY A 296 -15.28 31.56 0.77
N GLY A 297 -16.58 31.86 0.95
CA GLY A 297 -17.02 32.74 2.01
C GLY A 297 -16.49 32.22 3.33
N GLU A 298 -16.25 33.13 4.27
CA GLU A 298 -15.91 32.77 5.64
C GLU A 298 -17.00 31.81 6.17
N GLU A 299 -16.57 30.64 6.65
CA GLU A 299 -17.46 29.65 7.26
C GLU A 299 -17.29 29.72 8.75
N TYR A 300 -18.40 29.69 9.47
CA TYR A 300 -18.43 29.83 10.92
C TYR A 300 -19.11 28.62 11.53
N TYR A 301 -18.57 28.16 12.66
CA TYR A 301 -19.11 27.06 13.45
C TYR A 301 -19.42 27.53 14.88
N THR A 302 -20.57 27.16 15.40
CA THR A 302 -20.93 27.44 16.81
C THR A 302 -20.55 26.22 17.66
N ILE A 303 -19.62 26.41 18.57
CA ILE A 303 -19.12 25.37 19.49
C ILE A 303 -20.28 24.76 20.27
N GLN A 304 -20.34 23.42 20.25
CA GLN A 304 -21.34 22.64 20.99
C GLN A 304 -20.75 22.11 22.30
N ASP A 305 -21.62 21.63 23.18
CA ASP A 305 -21.18 20.99 24.42
C ASP A 305 -20.40 19.72 24.14
N GLY A 306 -19.22 19.57 24.72
CA GLY A 306 -18.30 18.43 24.46
C GLY A 306 -17.35 18.60 23.28
N ASP A 307 -17.42 19.70 22.53
CA ASP A 307 -16.46 19.97 21.47
C ASP A 307 -15.06 20.25 22.02
N THR A 308 -14.07 19.84 21.20
CA THR A 308 -12.68 20.27 21.34
C THR A 308 -12.24 21.00 20.08
N LEU A 309 -11.29 21.92 20.19
CA LEU A 309 -10.79 22.64 19.02
C LEU A 309 -10.16 21.69 17.98
N SER A 310 -9.55 20.60 18.44
CA SER A 310 -9.01 19.53 17.58
C SER A 310 -10.12 18.75 16.85
N GLY A 311 -11.23 18.45 17.52
CA GLY A 311 -12.39 17.79 16.93
C GLY A 311 -13.07 18.66 15.87
N ILE A 312 -13.26 19.96 16.17
CA ILE A 312 -13.81 20.93 15.21
C ILE A 312 -12.87 21.05 14.00
N GLY A 313 -11.55 21.15 14.24
CA GLY A 313 -10.56 21.20 13.17
C GLY A 313 -10.59 19.98 12.25
N ALA A 314 -10.68 18.79 12.82
CA ALA A 314 -10.79 17.53 12.05
C ALA A 314 -12.07 17.49 11.18
N THR A 315 -13.21 17.97 11.71
CA THR A 315 -14.48 18.02 10.99
C THR A 315 -14.46 18.98 9.81
N HIS A 316 -13.73 20.10 9.93
CA HIS A 316 -13.66 21.13 8.90
C HIS A 316 -12.37 21.08 8.06
N GLY A 317 -11.52 20.04 8.25
CA GLY A 317 -10.30 19.83 7.47
C GLY A 317 -9.20 20.87 7.74
N VAL A 318 -9.15 21.44 8.96
CA VAL A 318 -8.17 22.46 9.39
C VAL A 318 -7.53 22.05 10.71
N SER A 319 -6.34 22.59 11.01
CA SER A 319 -5.69 22.32 12.31
C SER A 319 -6.32 23.13 13.44
N TRP A 320 -6.30 22.58 14.65
CA TRP A 320 -6.74 23.32 15.85
C TRP A 320 -5.86 24.54 16.14
N GLN A 321 -4.57 24.49 15.78
CA GLN A 321 -3.66 25.63 15.88
C GLN A 321 -4.12 26.79 15.01
N TRP A 322 -4.45 26.49 13.74
CA TRP A 322 -4.99 27.48 12.82
C TRP A 322 -6.33 28.04 13.32
N LEU A 323 -7.23 27.19 13.82
CA LEU A 323 -8.48 27.66 14.44
C LEU A 323 -8.23 28.57 15.63
N ALA A 324 -7.25 28.24 16.48
CA ALA A 324 -6.88 29.07 17.62
C ALA A 324 -6.40 30.44 17.17
N GLU A 325 -5.48 30.48 16.20
CA GLU A 325 -4.86 31.69 15.68
C GLU A 325 -5.89 32.64 15.04
N ILE A 326 -6.68 32.12 14.06
CA ILE A 326 -7.64 32.99 13.33
C ILE A 326 -8.80 33.49 14.18
N ASN A 327 -9.06 32.83 15.32
CA ASN A 327 -10.13 33.18 16.27
C ASN A 327 -9.61 33.84 17.53
N GLY A 328 -8.30 34.09 17.65
CA GLY A 328 -7.68 34.73 18.84
C GLY A 328 -7.90 33.90 20.11
N ILE A 329 -7.76 32.58 20.04
CA ILE A 329 -7.92 31.65 21.16
C ILE A 329 -6.54 31.37 21.75
N ASP A 330 -6.22 32.03 22.86
CA ASP A 330 -4.91 31.90 23.52
C ASP A 330 -4.71 30.51 24.17
N ASN A 331 -5.78 29.91 24.68
CA ASN A 331 -5.76 28.58 25.27
C ASN A 331 -6.70 27.65 24.50
N PRO A 332 -6.15 26.75 23.66
CA PRO A 332 -6.94 25.84 22.80
C PRO A 332 -7.74 24.78 23.57
N ASP A 333 -7.37 24.51 24.82
CA ASP A 333 -8.10 23.58 25.70
C ASP A 333 -9.29 24.26 26.41
N LEU A 334 -9.45 25.58 26.23
CA LEU A 334 -10.49 26.38 26.89
C LEU A 334 -11.40 27.04 25.86
N ILE A 335 -12.32 26.27 25.30
CA ILE A 335 -13.38 26.74 24.42
C ILE A 335 -14.75 26.57 25.08
N TYR A 336 -15.68 27.41 24.72
CA TYR A 336 -16.98 27.46 25.39
C TYR A 336 -18.12 27.19 24.41
N PRO A 337 -19.08 26.30 24.74
CA PRO A 337 -20.31 26.12 23.98
C PRO A 337 -21.05 27.45 23.76
N GLY A 338 -21.62 27.61 22.57
CA GLY A 338 -22.32 28.81 22.15
C GLY A 338 -21.44 29.91 21.57
N LYS A 339 -20.11 29.83 21.70
CA LYS A 339 -19.19 30.73 20.98
C LYS A 339 -19.11 30.34 19.53
N THR A 340 -19.23 31.29 18.62
CA THR A 340 -19.03 31.08 17.18
C THR A 340 -17.60 31.36 16.82
N ILE A 341 -16.97 30.42 16.11
CA ILE A 341 -15.61 30.54 15.61
C ILE A 341 -15.60 30.39 14.08
N ARG A 342 -14.67 31.08 13.44
CA ARG A 342 -14.41 30.90 12.00
C ARG A 342 -13.68 29.59 11.78
N VAL A 343 -14.16 28.80 10.78
CA VAL A 343 -13.62 27.47 10.47
C VAL A 343 -13.11 27.36 9.03
N ARG A 344 -13.28 28.46 8.24
CA ARG A 344 -12.77 28.58 6.88
C ARG A 344 -12.46 30.03 6.50
#